data_2d990d9bdc587596b4a5211471a6675d
#
_entry.id   2d990d9bdc587596b4a5211471a6675d
#
_cell.length_a   1.000
_cell.length_b   1.000
_cell.length_c   1.000
_cell.angle_alpha   90.00
_cell.angle_beta   90.00
_cell.angle_gamma   90.00
#
_symmetry.space_group_name_H-M   'P 1'
#
loop_
_entity.id
_entity.type
_entity.pdbx_description
1 polymer ?
#
loop_
_entity_poly.entity_id
_entity_poly.type
_entity_poly.pdbx_seq_one_letter_code
_entity_poly.pdbx_strand_id
1 'polypeptide(L)'
;MAKHLILCVDDELDNVDALERLFRKHYTVLKATSGAQGLAILGENPDVALIISDQRMPNMTGVEFLEKAQLSHPKALRILLTGYTDIESVIQSVNQGQIYRYLTKPWDSTDLLNTVDHAIQKYEVSKELEKKNTELAAALHELKSLDKAKSNFMILINHELKTPLTSILSFIGLLNETQMDDEQKLFVNRISRAADKLRSIIDDVLLIVHAETNQLKVHLSPVSFSGVEKLLNPEVSNVLMYKHQSLLEKNMGSSVSADRELIRQVLNRLIHNAAKFGYDNTEITIEATKKNEKIIYSVFNKGPRIESSVIDKILRPFFIDEDVMNHSTGMGLGLNICQSILNLHQSKLKIENTDEGVCVSFNLPAV
;
A
#
# COMPACT_ATOMS: atom_id res chain seq x y z
N MET A 1 23.55 -23.50 -20.35
CA MET A 1 23.10 -23.46 -18.93
C MET A 1 23.88 -24.49 -18.16
N ALA A 2 24.31 -24.20 -16.93
CA ALA A 2 24.94 -25.19 -16.07
C ALA A 2 23.90 -26.29 -15.74
N LYS A 3 24.32 -27.56 -15.83
CA LYS A 3 23.44 -28.67 -15.50
C LYS A 3 23.24 -28.74 -13.98
N HIS A 4 22.00 -28.98 -13.53
CA HIS A 4 21.72 -29.21 -12.10
C HIS A 4 22.47 -30.43 -11.57
N LEU A 5 22.89 -30.35 -10.29
CA LEU A 5 23.52 -31.46 -9.56
C LEU A 5 22.44 -32.36 -8.98
N ILE A 6 22.56 -33.67 -9.30
CA ILE A 6 21.69 -34.72 -8.75
C ILE A 6 22.60 -35.71 -8.02
N LEU A 7 22.28 -36.09 -6.79
CA LEU A 7 22.96 -37.16 -6.05
C LEU A 7 22.12 -38.43 -6.14
N CYS A 8 22.75 -39.52 -6.62
CA CYS A 8 22.17 -40.86 -6.64
C CYS A 8 22.91 -41.74 -5.62
N VAL A 9 22.15 -42.40 -4.74
CA VAL A 9 22.65 -43.24 -3.65
C VAL A 9 21.97 -44.60 -3.70
N ASP A 10 22.76 -45.68 -3.87
CA ASP A 10 22.29 -47.07 -3.88
C ASP A 10 23.51 -47.94 -3.51
N ASP A 11 23.33 -48.95 -2.68
CA ASP A 11 24.44 -49.81 -2.25
C ASP A 11 24.95 -50.74 -3.38
N GLU A 12 24.16 -50.96 -4.41
CA GLU A 12 24.55 -51.65 -5.63
C GLU A 12 25.08 -50.66 -6.68
N LEU A 13 26.40 -50.77 -7.00
CA LEU A 13 27.04 -49.90 -7.97
C LEU A 13 26.39 -49.94 -9.34
N ASP A 14 25.85 -51.10 -9.77
CA ASP A 14 25.19 -51.29 -11.05
C ASP A 14 23.93 -50.42 -11.16
N ASN A 15 23.20 -50.26 -10.05
CA ASN A 15 22.01 -49.38 -9.98
C ASN A 15 22.44 -47.91 -10.09
N VAL A 16 23.47 -47.48 -9.37
CA VAL A 16 23.99 -46.09 -9.45
C VAL A 16 24.47 -45.77 -10.88
N ASP A 17 25.19 -46.73 -11.52
CA ASP A 17 25.62 -46.56 -12.91
C ASP A 17 24.49 -46.55 -13.92
N ALA A 18 23.39 -47.27 -13.66
CA ALA A 18 22.19 -47.22 -14.46
C ALA A 18 21.49 -45.84 -14.36
N LEU A 19 21.40 -45.29 -13.13
CA LEU A 19 20.86 -43.92 -12.92
C LEU A 19 21.76 -42.86 -13.56
N GLU A 20 23.09 -42.96 -13.44
CA GLU A 20 24.03 -42.06 -14.08
C GLU A 20 23.83 -42.09 -15.61
N ARG A 21 23.77 -43.27 -16.24
CA ARG A 21 23.53 -43.40 -17.70
C ARG A 21 22.24 -42.76 -18.12
N LEU A 22 21.17 -42.83 -17.31
CA LEU A 22 19.88 -42.26 -17.57
C LEU A 22 19.92 -40.70 -17.52
N PHE A 23 20.58 -40.14 -16.51
CA PHE A 23 20.52 -38.70 -16.23
C PHE A 23 21.64 -37.85 -16.82
N ARG A 24 22.85 -38.41 -17.08
CA ARG A 24 24.05 -37.66 -17.49
C ARG A 24 23.89 -36.76 -18.73
N LYS A 25 22.90 -37.03 -19.59
CA LYS A 25 22.60 -36.17 -20.74
C LYS A 25 22.03 -34.82 -20.32
N HIS A 26 21.24 -34.78 -19.26
CA HIS A 26 20.48 -33.60 -18.81
C HIS A 26 21.04 -32.98 -17.53
N TYR A 27 21.66 -33.79 -16.67
CA TYR A 27 22.08 -33.41 -15.30
C TYR A 27 23.52 -33.80 -15.06
N THR A 28 24.16 -33.21 -14.04
CA THR A 28 25.44 -33.66 -13.47
C THR A 28 25.13 -34.61 -12.30
N VAL A 29 25.55 -35.85 -12.44
CA VAL A 29 25.21 -36.90 -11.47
C VAL A 29 26.39 -37.14 -10.53
N LEU A 30 26.16 -37.01 -9.24
CA LEU A 30 27.02 -37.43 -8.16
C LEU A 30 26.60 -38.82 -7.72
N LYS A 31 27.59 -39.70 -7.42
CA LYS A 31 27.34 -41.11 -7.09
C LYS A 31 27.83 -41.44 -5.69
N ALA A 32 26.99 -42.17 -4.94
CA ALA A 32 27.36 -42.74 -3.66
C ALA A 32 26.87 -44.18 -3.54
N THR A 33 27.66 -45.04 -2.93
CA THR A 33 27.32 -46.44 -2.67
C THR A 33 26.92 -46.70 -1.22
N SER A 34 26.65 -45.63 -0.44
CA SER A 34 26.11 -45.73 0.91
C SER A 34 25.55 -44.37 1.36
N GLY A 35 24.62 -44.37 2.33
CA GLY A 35 24.12 -43.14 2.94
C GLY A 35 25.22 -42.28 3.58
N ALA A 36 26.23 -42.90 4.21
CA ALA A 36 27.36 -42.16 4.81
C ALA A 36 28.18 -41.40 3.73
N GLN A 37 28.48 -42.06 2.61
CA GLN A 37 29.16 -41.45 1.48
C GLN A 37 28.28 -40.34 0.85
N GLY A 38 26.98 -40.56 0.74
CA GLY A 38 26.04 -39.57 0.27
C GLY A 38 26.05 -38.29 1.13
N LEU A 39 26.06 -38.42 2.46
CA LEU A 39 26.17 -37.27 3.37
C LEU A 39 27.53 -36.54 3.23
N ALA A 40 28.64 -37.25 3.03
CA ALA A 40 29.94 -36.64 2.80
C ALA A 40 29.94 -35.80 1.50
N ILE A 41 29.39 -36.35 0.40
CA ILE A 41 29.27 -35.67 -0.89
C ILE A 41 28.36 -34.43 -0.78
N LEU A 42 27.26 -34.51 -0.03
CA LEU A 42 26.40 -33.35 0.22
C LEU A 42 27.15 -32.23 0.96
N GLY A 43 28.00 -32.57 1.93
CA GLY A 43 28.84 -31.60 2.65
C GLY A 43 29.77 -30.79 1.75
N GLU A 44 30.21 -31.36 0.63
CA GLU A 44 31.11 -30.74 -0.34
C GLU A 44 30.32 -29.99 -1.47
N ASN A 45 29.01 -30.29 -1.65
CA ASN A 45 28.22 -29.81 -2.77
C ASN A 45 26.90 -29.12 -2.31
N PRO A 46 26.96 -27.86 -1.88
CA PRO A 46 25.81 -27.17 -1.31
C PRO A 46 24.66 -26.91 -2.32
N ASP A 47 24.94 -27.03 -3.61
CA ASP A 47 23.98 -26.71 -4.70
C ASP A 47 23.28 -27.96 -5.27
N VAL A 48 23.29 -29.09 -4.57
CA VAL A 48 22.53 -30.27 -4.99
C VAL A 48 21.05 -29.96 -5.02
N ALA A 49 20.43 -30.11 -6.19
CA ALA A 49 19.01 -29.82 -6.40
C ALA A 49 18.08 -30.99 -6.10
N LEU A 50 18.55 -32.22 -6.32
CA LEU A 50 17.77 -33.42 -6.15
C LEU A 50 18.64 -34.57 -5.59
N ILE A 51 18.07 -35.34 -4.68
CA ILE A 51 18.66 -36.52 -4.10
C ILE A 51 17.74 -37.72 -4.43
N ILE A 52 18.33 -38.76 -5.00
CA ILE A 52 17.63 -40.04 -5.27
C ILE A 52 18.33 -41.09 -4.42
N SER A 53 17.59 -41.77 -3.56
CA SER A 53 18.14 -42.81 -2.67
C SER A 53 17.41 -44.12 -2.79
N ASP A 54 18.13 -45.22 -2.77
CA ASP A 54 17.52 -46.49 -2.47
C ASP A 54 17.05 -46.57 -1.02
N GLN A 55 16.01 -47.37 -0.75
CA GLN A 55 15.50 -47.60 0.60
C GLN A 55 16.34 -48.60 1.40
N ARG A 56 16.78 -49.70 0.77
CA ARG A 56 17.44 -50.80 1.47
C ARG A 56 18.96 -50.72 1.30
N MET A 57 19.61 -49.99 2.20
CA MET A 57 21.05 -49.88 2.22
C MET A 57 21.60 -50.39 3.57
N PRO A 58 22.81 -51.00 3.60
CA PRO A 58 23.47 -51.40 4.83
C PRO A 58 23.71 -50.20 5.77
N ASN A 59 23.57 -50.41 7.08
CA ASN A 59 23.83 -49.45 8.15
C ASN A 59 22.93 -48.20 8.23
N MET A 60 22.31 -47.80 7.16
CA MET A 60 21.42 -46.60 7.11
C MET A 60 20.41 -46.79 5.99
N THR A 61 19.13 -46.76 6.33
CA THR A 61 18.03 -46.81 5.35
C THR A 61 17.97 -45.53 4.52
N GLY A 62 17.32 -45.61 3.33
CA GLY A 62 17.12 -44.42 2.50
C GLY A 62 16.35 -43.32 3.20
N VAL A 63 15.32 -43.67 3.96
CA VAL A 63 14.54 -42.69 4.76
C VAL A 63 15.46 -41.99 5.77
N GLU A 64 16.21 -42.72 6.58
CA GLU A 64 17.14 -42.13 7.56
C GLU A 64 18.19 -41.23 6.90
N PHE A 65 18.71 -41.64 5.73
CA PHE A 65 19.61 -40.82 4.94
C PHE A 65 18.96 -39.52 4.47
N LEU A 66 17.77 -39.59 3.89
CA LEU A 66 17.05 -38.43 3.38
C LEU A 66 16.63 -37.47 4.50
N GLU A 67 16.30 -37.97 5.69
CA GLU A 67 16.07 -37.15 6.89
C GLU A 67 17.30 -36.33 7.28
N LYS A 68 18.45 -36.96 7.34
CA LYS A 68 19.73 -36.30 7.65
C LYS A 68 20.09 -35.30 6.54
N ALA A 69 19.91 -35.69 5.27
CA ALA A 69 20.16 -34.81 4.12
C ALA A 69 19.25 -33.57 4.15
N GLN A 70 18.02 -33.65 4.65
CA GLN A 70 17.12 -32.53 4.79
C GLN A 70 17.66 -31.44 5.73
N LEU A 71 18.35 -31.82 6.78
CA LEU A 71 18.92 -30.87 7.74
C LEU A 71 20.02 -30.00 7.11
N SER A 72 20.86 -30.61 6.24
CA SER A 72 21.94 -29.90 5.54
C SER A 72 21.51 -29.27 4.23
N HIS A 73 20.56 -29.91 3.52
CA HIS A 73 20.05 -29.49 2.20
C HIS A 73 18.52 -29.38 2.18
N PRO A 74 17.92 -28.47 2.95
CA PRO A 74 16.47 -28.37 3.09
C PRO A 74 15.75 -28.06 1.77
N LYS A 75 16.44 -27.43 0.82
CA LYS A 75 15.90 -27.05 -0.50
C LYS A 75 15.98 -28.17 -1.53
N ALA A 76 16.90 -29.11 -1.38
CA ALA A 76 17.04 -30.25 -2.30
C ALA A 76 15.77 -31.11 -2.24
N LEU A 77 15.22 -31.46 -3.40
CA LEU A 77 14.11 -32.41 -3.44
C LEU A 77 14.61 -33.84 -3.25
N ARG A 78 13.81 -34.71 -2.71
CA ARG A 78 14.20 -36.06 -2.28
C ARG A 78 13.26 -37.09 -2.89
N ILE A 79 13.80 -38.03 -3.66
CA ILE A 79 13.09 -39.16 -4.24
C ILE A 79 13.65 -40.44 -3.60
N LEU A 80 12.73 -41.31 -3.24
CA LEU A 80 13.08 -42.62 -2.70
C LEU A 80 12.74 -43.72 -3.72
N LEU A 81 13.68 -44.63 -3.97
CA LEU A 81 13.46 -45.85 -4.73
C LEU A 81 13.23 -46.98 -3.76
N THR A 82 12.11 -47.75 -3.91
CA THR A 82 11.73 -48.77 -2.92
C THR A 82 11.17 -50.04 -3.58
N GLY A 83 11.34 -51.17 -2.93
CA GLY A 83 10.65 -52.41 -3.32
C GLY A 83 9.21 -52.46 -2.84
N TYR A 84 8.38 -53.35 -3.39
CA TYR A 84 6.98 -53.52 -3.05
C TYR A 84 6.65 -53.76 -1.58
N THR A 85 7.61 -54.30 -0.80
CA THR A 85 7.41 -54.72 0.60
C THR A 85 7.57 -53.59 1.63
N ASP A 86 8.09 -52.42 1.25
CA ASP A 86 8.49 -51.35 2.19
C ASP A 86 7.58 -50.12 2.11
N ILE A 87 6.47 -50.20 1.35
CA ILE A 87 5.61 -49.06 1.02
C ILE A 87 4.94 -48.41 2.26
N GLU A 88 4.57 -49.20 3.29
CA GLU A 88 3.85 -48.69 4.47
C GLU A 88 4.73 -47.74 5.30
N SER A 89 6.02 -48.08 5.48
CA SER A 89 6.98 -47.21 6.21
C SER A 89 7.32 -45.92 5.43
N VAL A 90 7.29 -45.98 4.11
CA VAL A 90 7.56 -44.84 3.21
C VAL A 90 6.41 -43.86 3.16
N ILE A 91 5.13 -44.31 3.18
CA ILE A 91 3.96 -43.44 3.17
C ILE A 91 3.99 -42.41 4.32
N GLN A 92 4.44 -42.83 5.52
CA GLN A 92 4.53 -41.92 6.67
C GLN A 92 5.53 -40.79 6.43
N SER A 93 6.70 -41.10 5.87
CA SER A 93 7.75 -40.12 5.56
C SER A 93 7.37 -39.16 4.43
N VAL A 94 6.61 -39.65 3.43
CA VAL A 94 6.02 -38.79 2.38
C VAL A 94 4.99 -37.82 2.96
N ASN A 95 4.12 -38.30 3.84
CA ASN A 95 3.08 -37.49 4.47
C ASN A 95 3.66 -36.42 5.43
N GLN A 96 4.83 -36.63 5.99
CA GLN A 96 5.56 -35.64 6.79
C GLN A 96 6.32 -34.60 5.94
N GLY A 97 6.26 -34.69 4.59
CA GLY A 97 6.93 -33.76 3.69
C GLY A 97 8.44 -33.95 3.57
N GLN A 98 8.98 -35.03 4.11
CA GLN A 98 10.41 -35.35 4.07
C GLN A 98 10.86 -35.83 2.69
N ILE A 99 9.96 -36.48 1.93
CA ILE A 99 10.20 -37.06 0.62
C ILE A 99 9.24 -36.42 -0.40
N TYR A 100 9.78 -35.97 -1.54
CA TYR A 100 8.99 -35.40 -2.63
C TYR A 100 8.14 -36.46 -3.33
N ARG A 101 8.76 -37.61 -3.63
CA ARG A 101 8.06 -38.75 -4.26
C ARG A 101 8.84 -40.05 -3.99
N TYR A 102 8.12 -41.17 -3.97
CA TYR A 102 8.73 -42.50 -4.05
C TYR A 102 8.41 -43.17 -5.36
N LEU A 103 9.27 -44.08 -5.81
CA LEU A 103 9.09 -44.90 -7.00
C LEU A 103 9.43 -46.35 -6.67
N THR A 104 8.70 -47.30 -7.25
CA THR A 104 8.92 -48.72 -7.00
C THR A 104 9.94 -49.32 -7.96
N LYS A 105 10.80 -50.22 -7.42
CA LYS A 105 11.70 -51.04 -8.23
C LYS A 105 10.97 -52.28 -8.73
N PRO A 106 11.17 -52.70 -10.00
CA PRO A 106 11.96 -52.06 -11.05
C PRO A 106 11.26 -50.80 -11.57
N TRP A 107 11.99 -49.70 -11.77
CA TRP A 107 11.47 -48.44 -12.27
C TRP A 107 11.35 -48.43 -13.80
N ASP A 108 10.32 -47.75 -14.33
CA ASP A 108 10.28 -47.36 -15.72
C ASP A 108 11.16 -46.14 -15.96
N SER A 109 12.03 -46.18 -16.98
CA SER A 109 13.00 -45.11 -17.26
C SER A 109 12.30 -43.80 -17.65
N THR A 110 11.14 -43.86 -18.33
CA THR A 110 10.39 -42.67 -18.74
C THR A 110 9.70 -42.01 -17.55
N ASP A 111 9.09 -42.84 -16.66
CA ASP A 111 8.43 -42.32 -15.46
C ASP A 111 9.44 -41.71 -14.49
N LEU A 112 10.61 -42.32 -14.31
CA LEU A 112 11.67 -41.80 -13.48
C LEU A 112 12.25 -40.48 -14.05
N LEU A 113 12.48 -40.38 -15.36
CA LEU A 113 12.92 -39.14 -16.03
C LEU A 113 11.89 -38.01 -15.82
N ASN A 114 10.61 -38.27 -16.11
CA ASN A 114 9.54 -37.29 -15.93
C ASN A 114 9.45 -36.83 -14.47
N THR A 115 9.59 -37.74 -13.51
CA THR A 115 9.55 -37.42 -12.08
C THR A 115 10.73 -36.51 -11.69
N VAL A 116 11.94 -36.78 -12.21
CA VAL A 116 13.12 -35.97 -11.98
C VAL A 116 12.98 -34.58 -12.61
N ASP A 117 12.49 -34.51 -13.85
CA ASP A 117 12.27 -33.25 -14.55
C ASP A 117 11.26 -32.35 -13.78
N HIS A 118 10.15 -32.91 -13.33
CA HIS A 118 9.18 -32.19 -12.51
C HIS A 118 9.77 -31.75 -11.15
N ALA A 119 10.60 -32.59 -10.53
CA ALA A 119 11.27 -32.24 -9.29
C ALA A 119 12.25 -31.07 -9.50
N ILE A 120 13.04 -31.10 -10.55
CA ILE A 120 13.96 -30.00 -10.87
C ILE A 120 13.21 -28.71 -11.19
N GLN A 121 12.15 -28.76 -11.98
CA GLN A 121 11.30 -27.60 -12.24
C GLN A 121 10.74 -27.00 -10.94
N LYS A 122 10.27 -27.83 -10.01
CA LYS A 122 9.79 -27.36 -8.70
C LYS A 122 10.90 -26.71 -7.89
N TYR A 123 12.12 -27.26 -7.91
CA TYR A 123 13.31 -26.70 -7.26
C TYR A 123 13.63 -25.31 -7.83
N GLU A 124 13.66 -25.18 -9.16
CA GLU A 124 13.94 -23.92 -9.85
C GLU A 124 12.89 -22.83 -9.51
N VAL A 125 11.61 -23.17 -9.61
CA VAL A 125 10.52 -22.24 -9.28
C VAL A 125 10.60 -21.80 -7.81
N SER A 126 10.89 -22.73 -6.89
CA SER A 126 11.04 -22.39 -5.47
C SER A 126 12.22 -21.47 -5.22
N LYS A 127 13.37 -21.71 -5.87
CA LYS A 127 14.58 -20.89 -5.78
C LYS A 127 14.36 -19.48 -6.36
N GLU A 128 13.67 -19.39 -7.50
CA GLU A 128 13.33 -18.09 -8.11
C GLU A 128 12.35 -17.31 -7.26
N LEU A 129 11.31 -17.96 -6.72
CA LEU A 129 10.33 -17.34 -5.84
C LEU A 129 11.01 -16.76 -4.57
N GLU A 130 11.92 -17.50 -3.95
CA GLU A 130 12.67 -17.03 -2.79
C GLU A 130 13.52 -15.80 -3.14
N LYS A 131 14.22 -15.84 -4.29
CA LYS A 131 14.98 -14.69 -4.79
C LYS A 131 14.10 -13.47 -5.00
N LYS A 132 12.95 -13.66 -5.66
CA LYS A 132 11.98 -12.56 -5.89
C LYS A 132 11.41 -12.01 -4.60
N ASN A 133 11.12 -12.86 -3.61
CA ASN A 133 10.64 -12.41 -2.31
C ASN A 133 11.69 -11.58 -1.56
N THR A 134 12.98 -11.95 -1.62
CA THR A 134 14.06 -11.17 -1.00
C THR A 134 14.28 -9.82 -1.71
N GLU A 135 14.26 -9.79 -3.05
CA GLU A 135 14.33 -8.57 -3.85
C GLU A 135 13.15 -7.63 -3.53
N LEU A 136 11.93 -8.17 -3.47
CA LEU A 136 10.72 -7.41 -3.14
C LEU A 136 10.77 -6.85 -1.72
N ALA A 137 11.22 -7.65 -0.75
CA ALA A 137 11.35 -7.19 0.64
C ALA A 137 12.35 -6.03 0.76
N ALA A 138 13.48 -6.11 0.05
CA ALA A 138 14.48 -5.04 0.01
C ALA A 138 13.91 -3.76 -0.62
N ALA A 139 13.23 -3.87 -1.76
CA ALA A 139 12.60 -2.74 -2.45
C ALA A 139 11.50 -2.07 -1.60
N LEU A 140 10.68 -2.88 -0.89
CA LEU A 140 9.68 -2.36 0.04
C LEU A 140 10.29 -1.63 1.23
N HIS A 141 11.42 -2.11 1.74
CA HIS A 141 12.14 -1.45 2.83
C HIS A 141 12.69 -0.10 2.38
N GLU A 142 13.31 -0.05 1.19
CA GLU A 142 13.83 1.18 0.60
C GLU A 142 12.71 2.21 0.36
N LEU A 143 11.59 1.79 -0.25
CA LEU A 143 10.43 2.64 -0.49
C LEU A 143 9.89 3.25 0.82
N LYS A 144 9.75 2.44 1.87
CA LYS A 144 9.31 2.92 3.19
C LYS A 144 10.29 3.92 3.82
N SER A 145 11.59 3.71 3.63
CA SER A 145 12.61 4.63 4.15
C SER A 145 12.58 5.99 3.43
N LEU A 146 12.39 5.97 2.10
CA LEU A 146 12.25 7.18 1.28
C LEU A 146 10.96 7.95 1.63
N ASP A 147 9.85 7.25 1.81
CA ASP A 147 8.58 7.87 2.21
C ASP A 147 8.67 8.55 3.58
N LYS A 148 9.32 7.89 4.55
CA LYS A 148 9.59 8.47 5.86
C LYS A 148 10.53 9.67 5.79
N ALA A 149 11.59 9.60 4.97
CA ALA A 149 12.50 10.72 4.76
C ALA A 149 11.80 11.91 4.11
N LYS A 150 10.94 11.68 3.10
CA LYS A 150 10.09 12.69 2.47
C LYS A 150 9.20 13.39 3.49
N SER A 151 8.51 12.62 4.35
CA SER A 151 7.62 13.15 5.37
C SER A 151 8.38 14.00 6.40
N ASN A 152 9.51 13.51 6.89
CA ASN A 152 10.37 14.27 7.83
C ASN A 152 10.89 15.57 7.20
N PHE A 153 11.29 15.53 5.94
CA PHE A 153 11.74 16.70 5.19
C PHE A 153 10.64 17.76 5.08
N MET A 154 9.40 17.33 4.77
CA MET A 154 8.25 18.24 4.70
C MET A 154 7.95 18.91 6.05
N ILE A 155 8.01 18.15 7.16
CA ILE A 155 7.81 18.70 8.51
C ILE A 155 8.89 19.76 8.81
N LEU A 156 10.16 19.46 8.51
CA LEU A 156 11.27 20.37 8.76
C LEU A 156 11.12 21.67 7.93
N ILE A 157 10.89 21.56 6.63
CA ILE A 157 10.70 22.72 5.75
C ILE A 157 9.56 23.61 6.24
N ASN A 158 8.42 22.98 6.61
CA ASN A 158 7.28 23.74 7.11
C ASN A 158 7.62 24.50 8.41
N HIS A 159 8.37 23.90 9.32
CA HIS A 159 8.82 24.58 10.54
C HIS A 159 9.74 25.75 10.23
N GLU A 160 10.70 25.56 9.32
CA GLU A 160 11.65 26.58 8.88
C GLU A 160 10.98 27.74 8.10
N LEU A 161 9.85 27.48 7.42
CA LEU A 161 9.05 28.49 6.74
C LEU A 161 8.12 29.25 7.71
N LYS A 162 7.59 28.59 8.73
CA LYS A 162 6.67 29.20 9.70
C LYS A 162 7.33 30.31 10.52
N THR A 163 8.58 30.14 10.90
CA THR A 163 9.34 31.08 11.72
C THR A 163 9.51 32.46 11.04
N PRO A 164 10.08 32.58 9.81
CA PRO A 164 10.21 33.88 9.15
C PRO A 164 8.85 34.48 8.79
N LEU A 165 7.85 33.65 8.47
CA LEU A 165 6.50 34.12 8.17
C LEU A 165 5.84 34.74 9.41
N THR A 166 6.02 34.14 10.59
CA THR A 166 5.53 34.72 11.86
C THR A 166 6.17 36.08 12.12
N SER A 167 7.49 36.25 11.85
CA SER A 167 8.16 37.51 11.96
C SER A 167 7.59 38.56 11.01
N ILE A 168 7.35 38.21 9.73
CA ILE A 168 6.75 39.10 8.75
C ILE A 168 5.36 39.58 9.23
N LEU A 169 4.49 38.65 9.69
CA LEU A 169 3.18 38.98 10.20
C LEU A 169 3.23 39.88 11.44
N SER A 170 4.19 39.65 12.32
CA SER A 170 4.37 40.50 13.50
C SER A 170 4.76 41.92 13.11
N PHE A 171 5.69 42.13 12.15
CA PHE A 171 6.04 43.45 11.66
C PHE A 171 4.90 44.13 10.92
N ILE A 172 4.07 43.40 10.16
CA ILE A 172 2.85 43.93 9.56
C ILE A 172 1.87 44.38 10.64
N GLY A 173 1.72 43.61 11.74
CA GLY A 173 0.91 44.00 12.89
C GLY A 173 1.38 45.35 13.50
N LEU A 174 2.68 45.48 13.75
CA LEU A 174 3.25 46.72 14.26
C LEU A 174 3.08 47.90 13.30
N LEU A 175 3.24 47.69 11.99
CA LEU A 175 2.99 48.74 10.98
C LEU A 175 1.53 49.20 10.98
N ASN A 176 0.55 48.29 11.17
CA ASN A 176 -0.84 48.68 11.27
C ASN A 176 -1.19 49.56 12.50
N GLU A 177 -0.35 49.56 13.52
CA GLU A 177 -0.46 50.43 14.70
C GLU A 177 0.16 51.82 14.49
N THR A 178 0.88 52.06 13.39
CA THR A 178 1.50 53.34 13.06
C THR A 178 0.60 54.21 12.20
N GLN A 179 0.91 55.52 12.14
CA GLN A 179 0.24 56.41 11.18
C GLN A 179 0.76 56.11 9.76
N MET A 180 -0.13 55.73 8.88
CA MET A 180 0.16 55.43 7.47
C MET A 180 -0.77 56.27 6.56
N ASP A 181 -0.26 56.66 5.40
CA ASP A 181 -1.05 57.20 4.31
C ASP A 181 -1.85 56.07 3.61
N ASP A 182 -2.75 56.45 2.73
CA ASP A 182 -3.67 55.50 2.09
C ASP A 182 -2.93 54.52 1.14
N GLU A 183 -1.84 54.96 0.52
CA GLU A 183 -1.02 54.11 -0.36
C GLU A 183 -0.25 53.09 0.47
N GLN A 184 0.36 53.49 1.58
CA GLN A 184 1.03 52.61 2.53
C GLN A 184 0.07 51.54 3.12
N LYS A 185 -1.13 51.97 3.53
CA LYS A 185 -2.20 51.02 3.98
C LYS A 185 -2.55 50.00 2.91
N LEU A 186 -2.65 50.44 1.65
CA LEU A 186 -2.95 49.52 0.54
C LEU A 186 -1.83 48.47 0.38
N PHE A 187 -0.56 48.89 0.45
CA PHE A 187 0.59 47.97 0.35
C PHE A 187 0.66 47.01 1.53
N VAL A 188 0.53 47.51 2.75
CA VAL A 188 0.53 46.68 3.97
C VAL A 188 -0.61 45.65 3.93
N ASN A 189 -1.79 46.03 3.52
CA ASN A 189 -2.91 45.12 3.36
C ASN A 189 -2.67 44.05 2.31
N ARG A 190 -2.01 44.37 1.18
CA ARG A 190 -1.63 43.39 0.15
C ARG A 190 -0.60 42.39 0.67
N ILE A 191 0.43 42.90 1.39
CA ILE A 191 1.48 42.05 1.99
C ILE A 191 0.86 41.13 3.06
N SER A 192 -0.03 41.65 3.91
CA SER A 192 -0.73 40.88 4.93
C SER A 192 -1.51 39.70 4.30
N ARG A 193 -2.32 39.99 3.28
CA ARG A 193 -3.09 38.96 2.56
C ARG A 193 -2.18 37.89 1.94
N ALA A 194 -1.03 38.27 1.37
CA ALA A 194 -0.08 37.34 0.80
C ALA A 194 0.57 36.45 1.89
N ALA A 195 0.94 37.05 3.02
CA ALA A 195 1.50 36.34 4.16
C ALA A 195 0.50 35.35 4.80
N ASP A 196 -0.76 35.80 4.98
CA ASP A 196 -1.83 34.94 5.49
C ASP A 196 -2.12 33.76 4.55
N LYS A 197 -2.10 34.00 3.23
CA LYS A 197 -2.24 32.95 2.24
C LYS A 197 -1.07 31.92 2.34
N LEU A 198 0.15 32.40 2.50
CA LEU A 198 1.33 31.52 2.66
C LEU A 198 1.23 30.70 3.95
N ARG A 199 0.76 31.30 5.06
CA ARG A 199 0.51 30.60 6.32
C ARG A 199 -0.53 29.47 6.14
N SER A 200 -1.64 29.77 5.48
CA SER A 200 -2.67 28.75 5.20
C SER A 200 -2.12 27.58 4.40
N ILE A 201 -1.26 27.84 3.41
CA ILE A 201 -0.60 26.82 2.59
C ILE A 201 0.31 25.91 3.45
N ILE A 202 1.13 26.52 4.31
CA ILE A 202 2.04 25.80 5.21
C ILE A 202 1.23 24.90 6.17
N ASP A 203 0.19 25.45 6.78
CA ASP A 203 -0.69 24.70 7.69
C ASP A 203 -1.41 23.55 6.96
N ASP A 204 -1.83 23.74 5.72
CA ASP A 204 -2.45 22.71 4.87
C ASP A 204 -1.49 21.56 4.56
N VAL A 205 -0.24 21.85 4.18
CA VAL A 205 0.78 20.84 3.93
C VAL A 205 1.10 20.05 5.20
N LEU A 206 1.24 20.75 6.35
CA LEU A 206 1.47 20.11 7.65
C LEU A 206 0.33 19.16 8.02
N LEU A 207 -0.92 19.57 7.79
CA LEU A 207 -2.09 18.73 8.09
C LEU A 207 -2.05 17.41 7.29
N ILE A 208 -1.73 17.49 5.99
CA ILE A 208 -1.58 16.29 5.15
C ILE A 208 -0.48 15.39 5.70
N VAL A 209 0.71 15.94 5.96
CA VAL A 209 1.86 15.17 6.45
C VAL A 209 1.57 14.51 7.80
N HIS A 210 0.97 15.25 8.74
CA HIS A 210 0.61 14.69 10.05
C HIS A 210 -0.47 13.59 9.94
N ALA A 211 -1.41 13.73 9.01
CA ALA A 211 -2.43 12.71 8.75
C ALA A 211 -1.81 11.44 8.14
N GLU A 212 -0.90 11.58 7.16
CA GLU A 212 -0.22 10.46 6.51
C GLU A 212 0.75 9.72 7.45
N THR A 213 1.40 10.45 8.37
CA THR A 213 2.35 9.88 9.34
C THR A 213 1.70 9.37 10.64
N ASN A 214 0.37 9.37 10.72
CA ASN A 214 -0.40 9.01 11.93
C ASN A 214 -0.03 9.85 13.17
N GLN A 215 0.47 11.08 12.98
CA GLN A 215 0.79 11.99 14.08
C GLN A 215 -0.44 12.84 14.49
N LEU A 216 -1.46 12.91 13.65
CA LEU A 216 -2.70 13.61 13.96
C LEU A 216 -3.59 12.72 14.84
N LYS A 217 -3.80 13.14 16.09
CA LYS A 217 -4.70 12.46 17.01
C LYS A 217 -6.13 12.90 16.74
N VAL A 218 -7.03 11.93 16.54
CA VAL A 218 -8.47 12.15 16.32
C VAL A 218 -9.22 11.97 17.64
N HIS A 219 -10.01 12.96 18.02
CA HIS A 219 -10.86 12.92 19.21
C HIS A 219 -12.32 12.64 18.83
N LEU A 220 -12.66 11.36 18.72
CA LEU A 220 -14.03 10.96 18.39
C LEU A 220 -14.99 11.27 19.54
N SER A 221 -16.08 12.00 19.21
CA SER A 221 -17.16 12.29 20.13
C SER A 221 -18.51 12.33 19.38
N PRO A 222 -19.64 12.15 20.05
CA PRO A 222 -20.96 12.38 19.45
C PRO A 222 -21.12 13.85 19.05
N VAL A 223 -21.26 14.13 17.78
CA VAL A 223 -21.40 15.50 17.23
C VAL A 223 -22.50 15.57 16.20
N SER A 224 -23.17 16.73 16.11
CA SER A 224 -24.11 17.09 15.05
C SER A 224 -23.59 18.33 14.32
N PHE A 225 -23.82 18.38 13.02
CA PHE A 225 -23.40 19.47 12.14
C PHE A 225 -24.58 20.29 11.62
N SER A 226 -25.67 20.42 12.41
CA SER A 226 -26.78 21.34 12.10
C SER A 226 -26.34 22.80 12.23
N GLY A 227 -26.90 23.67 11.43
CA GLY A 227 -26.56 25.10 11.40
C GLY A 227 -25.16 25.31 10.78
N VAL A 228 -24.92 24.72 9.62
CA VAL A 228 -23.62 24.77 8.91
C VAL A 228 -23.18 26.21 8.66
N GLU A 229 -24.10 27.12 8.39
CA GLU A 229 -23.76 28.54 8.20
C GLU A 229 -22.95 29.14 9.36
N LYS A 230 -23.26 28.75 10.61
CA LYS A 230 -22.54 29.19 11.81
C LYS A 230 -21.14 28.55 11.95
N LEU A 231 -20.89 27.49 11.18
CA LEU A 231 -19.63 26.75 11.17
C LEU A 231 -18.70 27.22 10.06
N LEU A 232 -19.18 28.09 9.16
CA LEU A 232 -18.41 28.57 8.02
C LEU A 232 -17.29 29.53 8.44
N ASN A 233 -16.16 29.41 7.77
CA ASN A 233 -15.09 30.38 7.85
C ASN A 233 -15.47 31.64 7.07
N PRO A 234 -14.98 32.84 7.48
CA PRO A 234 -15.27 34.09 6.79
C PRO A 234 -14.95 34.06 5.27
N GLU A 235 -13.92 33.34 4.88
CA GLU A 235 -13.54 33.19 3.47
C GLU A 235 -14.64 32.52 2.65
N VAL A 236 -15.25 31.46 3.17
CA VAL A 236 -16.36 30.75 2.51
C VAL A 236 -17.58 31.66 2.40
N SER A 237 -17.91 32.33 3.49
CA SER A 237 -19.04 33.28 3.53
C SER A 237 -18.89 34.40 2.50
N ASN A 238 -17.66 34.95 2.35
CA ASN A 238 -17.38 36.00 1.37
C ASN A 238 -17.54 35.51 -0.07
N VAL A 239 -17.12 34.27 -0.39
CA VAL A 239 -17.34 33.70 -1.75
C VAL A 239 -18.80 33.52 -2.04
N LEU A 240 -19.58 32.97 -1.09
CA LEU A 240 -21.04 32.82 -1.23
C LEU A 240 -21.74 34.16 -1.49
N MET A 241 -21.39 35.19 -0.71
CA MET A 241 -21.93 36.54 -0.87
C MET A 241 -21.58 37.17 -2.23
N TYR A 242 -20.29 37.04 -2.63
CA TYR A 242 -19.83 37.59 -3.92
C TYR A 242 -20.54 36.95 -5.12
N LYS A 243 -20.82 35.66 -5.07
CA LYS A 243 -21.51 34.92 -6.13
C LYS A 243 -23.05 34.91 -5.98
N HIS A 244 -23.59 35.57 -4.98
CA HIS A 244 -25.01 35.55 -4.65
C HIS A 244 -25.57 34.13 -4.51
N GLN A 245 -24.80 33.24 -3.87
CA GLN A 245 -25.20 31.86 -3.63
C GLN A 245 -25.83 31.72 -2.25
N SER A 246 -26.80 30.81 -2.11
CA SER A 246 -27.43 30.45 -0.85
C SER A 246 -27.07 29.01 -0.43
N LEU A 247 -27.19 28.70 0.87
CA LEU A 247 -27.06 27.36 1.39
C LEU A 247 -28.43 26.81 1.78
N LEU A 248 -28.70 25.57 1.35
CA LEU A 248 -29.86 24.78 1.76
C LEU A 248 -29.42 23.58 2.59
N GLU A 249 -29.76 23.56 3.86
CA GLU A 249 -29.52 22.44 4.75
C GLU A 249 -30.68 21.45 4.77
N LYS A 250 -30.41 20.15 4.58
CA LYS A 250 -31.38 19.07 4.67
C LYS A 250 -30.93 18.01 5.66
N ASN A 251 -31.77 17.71 6.64
CA ASN A 251 -31.61 16.60 7.60
C ASN A 251 -30.30 16.59 8.40
N MET A 252 -29.64 17.74 8.64
CA MET A 252 -28.33 17.86 9.28
C MET A 252 -28.32 17.59 10.80
N GLY A 253 -29.47 17.27 11.42
CA GLY A 253 -29.61 17.08 12.86
C GLY A 253 -29.09 15.73 13.42
N SER A 254 -28.70 14.80 12.58
CA SER A 254 -28.24 13.47 13.02
C SER A 254 -26.88 13.54 13.73
N SER A 255 -26.71 12.79 14.84
CA SER A 255 -25.45 12.66 15.54
C SER A 255 -24.57 11.59 14.93
N VAL A 256 -23.28 11.88 14.82
CA VAL A 256 -22.23 10.98 14.31
C VAL A 256 -21.05 10.92 15.27
N SER A 257 -20.31 9.81 15.26
CA SER A 257 -19.04 9.70 15.97
C SER A 257 -17.91 10.28 15.13
N ALA A 258 -17.43 11.47 15.50
CA ALA A 258 -16.41 12.17 14.73
C ALA A 258 -15.63 13.19 15.56
N ASP A 259 -14.49 13.63 15.05
CA ASP A 259 -13.79 14.82 15.55
C ASP A 259 -14.46 16.07 14.94
N ARG A 260 -15.08 16.88 15.82
CA ARG A 260 -15.87 18.05 15.43
C ARG A 260 -15.09 19.03 14.58
N GLU A 261 -13.86 19.33 15.00
CA GLU A 261 -13.06 20.36 14.35
C GLU A 261 -12.52 19.91 12.99
N LEU A 262 -12.08 18.65 12.91
CA LEU A 262 -11.59 18.07 11.65
C LEU A 262 -12.73 17.95 10.61
N ILE A 263 -13.93 17.50 11.02
CA ILE A 263 -15.07 17.42 10.08
C ILE A 263 -15.60 18.81 9.73
N ARG A 264 -15.56 19.77 10.65
CA ARG A 264 -15.86 21.18 10.32
C ARG A 264 -14.94 21.69 9.20
N GLN A 265 -13.65 21.38 9.25
CA GLN A 265 -12.71 21.74 8.17
C GLN A 265 -13.05 21.05 6.86
N VAL A 266 -13.47 19.76 6.88
CA VAL A 266 -13.94 19.06 5.67
C VAL A 266 -15.13 19.78 5.06
N LEU A 267 -16.16 20.06 5.86
CA LEU A 267 -17.36 20.75 5.38
C LEU A 267 -17.04 22.13 4.80
N ASN A 268 -16.24 22.94 5.48
CA ASN A 268 -15.82 24.25 4.97
C ASN A 268 -15.12 24.16 3.62
N ARG A 269 -14.20 23.20 3.43
CA ARG A 269 -13.49 23.01 2.16
C ARG A 269 -14.40 22.53 1.05
N LEU A 270 -15.35 21.61 1.35
CA LEU A 270 -16.32 21.14 0.37
C LEU A 270 -17.27 22.24 -0.06
N ILE A 271 -17.76 23.03 0.89
CA ILE A 271 -18.67 24.17 0.60
C ILE A 271 -17.91 25.27 -0.16
N HIS A 272 -16.67 25.56 0.21
CA HIS A 272 -15.82 26.51 -0.50
C HIS A 272 -15.62 26.08 -1.96
N ASN A 273 -15.34 24.79 -2.21
CA ASN A 273 -15.20 24.25 -3.55
C ASN A 273 -16.53 24.34 -4.33
N ALA A 274 -17.65 23.98 -3.70
CA ALA A 274 -18.98 24.09 -4.28
C ALA A 274 -19.31 25.54 -4.67
N ALA A 275 -18.97 26.51 -3.80
CA ALA A 275 -19.17 27.94 -4.08
C ALA A 275 -18.24 28.42 -5.21
N LYS A 276 -16.98 28.06 -5.17
CA LYS A 276 -15.98 28.50 -6.16
C LYS A 276 -16.31 28.03 -7.57
N PHE A 277 -16.67 26.75 -7.73
CA PHE A 277 -16.90 26.11 -9.03
C PHE A 277 -18.38 26.09 -9.44
N GLY A 278 -19.29 26.38 -8.52
CA GLY A 278 -20.73 26.54 -8.83
C GLY A 278 -21.01 27.78 -9.63
N TYR A 279 -22.16 27.77 -10.33
CA TYR A 279 -22.68 28.96 -11.04
C TYR A 279 -23.15 30.05 -10.07
N ASP A 280 -23.05 31.30 -10.48
CA ASP A 280 -23.54 32.42 -9.73
C ASP A 280 -25.07 32.36 -9.59
N ASN A 281 -25.62 32.94 -8.53
CA ASN A 281 -27.06 32.98 -8.23
C ASN A 281 -27.69 31.57 -8.11
N THR A 282 -26.93 30.58 -7.62
CA THR A 282 -27.43 29.21 -7.41
C THR A 282 -27.42 28.82 -5.94
N GLU A 283 -28.15 27.75 -5.63
CA GLU A 283 -28.21 27.18 -4.29
C GLU A 283 -27.24 26.01 -4.18
N ILE A 284 -26.48 25.97 -3.08
CA ILE A 284 -25.64 24.83 -2.68
C ILE A 284 -26.43 24.03 -1.65
N THR A 285 -26.71 22.77 -1.96
CA THR A 285 -27.47 21.88 -1.06
C THR A 285 -26.48 21.04 -0.22
N ILE A 286 -26.68 21.04 1.10
CA ILE A 286 -25.97 20.19 2.04
C ILE A 286 -27.00 19.26 2.67
N GLU A 287 -26.80 17.96 2.53
CA GLU A 287 -27.74 16.96 3.02
C GLU A 287 -27.06 15.87 3.82
N ALA A 288 -27.73 15.43 4.92
CA ALA A 288 -27.33 14.27 5.69
C ALA A 288 -28.38 13.16 5.55
N THR A 289 -28.02 12.03 4.98
CA THR A 289 -28.93 10.90 4.77
C THR A 289 -28.47 9.68 5.58
N LYS A 290 -29.37 9.14 6.42
CA LYS A 290 -29.07 7.92 7.17
C LYS A 290 -29.18 6.69 6.25
N LYS A 291 -28.11 5.90 6.18
CA LYS A 291 -28.09 4.63 5.45
C LYS A 291 -27.41 3.57 6.32
N ASN A 292 -28.20 2.63 6.82
CA ASN A 292 -27.78 1.65 7.81
C ASN A 292 -27.22 2.34 9.08
N GLU A 293 -26.04 1.93 9.54
CA GLU A 293 -25.33 2.48 10.72
C GLU A 293 -24.45 3.71 10.40
N LYS A 294 -24.64 4.31 9.23
CA LYS A 294 -23.84 5.45 8.78
C LYS A 294 -24.73 6.62 8.37
N ILE A 295 -24.22 7.83 8.57
CA ILE A 295 -24.78 9.05 8.00
C ILE A 295 -23.91 9.46 6.82
N ILE A 296 -24.52 9.65 5.65
CA ILE A 296 -23.89 10.16 4.44
C ILE A 296 -24.13 11.66 4.40
N TYR A 297 -23.07 12.44 4.41
CA TYR A 297 -23.09 13.87 4.16
C TYR A 297 -22.77 14.11 2.69
N SER A 298 -23.59 14.92 2.02
CA SER A 298 -23.40 15.31 0.62
C SER A 298 -23.45 16.82 0.48
N VAL A 299 -22.56 17.36 -0.34
CA VAL A 299 -22.55 18.77 -0.77
C VAL A 299 -22.73 18.78 -2.28
N PHE A 300 -23.82 19.37 -2.74
CA PHE A 300 -24.17 19.48 -4.15
C PHE A 300 -24.15 20.95 -4.59
N ASN A 301 -23.58 21.21 -5.76
CA ASN A 301 -23.61 22.50 -6.42
C ASN A 301 -23.99 22.35 -7.90
N LYS A 302 -24.74 23.30 -8.41
CA LYS A 302 -24.95 23.49 -9.86
C LYS A 302 -23.69 24.09 -10.47
N GLY A 303 -23.13 23.44 -11.50
CA GLY A 303 -21.90 23.91 -12.10
C GLY A 303 -21.39 22.96 -13.19
N PRO A 304 -20.22 23.23 -13.76
CA PRO A 304 -19.62 22.37 -14.77
C PRO A 304 -19.29 20.99 -14.22
N ARG A 305 -19.47 19.96 -15.04
CA ARG A 305 -19.11 18.58 -14.69
C ARG A 305 -17.60 18.42 -14.65
N ILE A 306 -17.13 17.55 -13.80
CA ILE A 306 -15.71 17.15 -13.74
C ILE A 306 -15.49 16.05 -14.78
N GLU A 307 -14.44 16.16 -15.57
CA GLU A 307 -14.09 15.12 -16.52
C GLU A 307 -13.78 13.79 -15.80
N SER A 308 -14.36 12.68 -16.28
CA SER A 308 -14.24 11.38 -15.63
C SER A 308 -12.79 10.91 -15.49
N SER A 309 -11.92 11.26 -16.44
CA SER A 309 -10.48 10.97 -16.41
C SER A 309 -9.71 11.65 -15.27
N VAL A 310 -10.29 12.70 -14.71
CA VAL A 310 -9.69 13.57 -13.69
C VAL A 310 -10.19 13.22 -12.28
N ILE A 311 -11.40 12.66 -12.14
CA ILE A 311 -12.02 12.36 -10.84
C ILE A 311 -11.11 11.51 -9.94
N ASP A 312 -10.50 10.45 -10.47
CA ASP A 312 -9.61 9.58 -9.71
C ASP A 312 -8.26 10.24 -9.37
N LYS A 313 -7.88 11.27 -10.14
CA LYS A 313 -6.62 11.98 -9.98
C LYS A 313 -6.74 13.14 -8.98
N ILE A 314 -7.89 13.81 -8.91
CA ILE A 314 -8.16 14.97 -8.03
C ILE A 314 -7.94 14.62 -6.54
N LEU A 315 -8.13 13.38 -6.16
CA LEU A 315 -7.90 12.89 -4.78
C LEU A 315 -6.44 12.56 -4.47
N ARG A 316 -5.52 12.65 -5.45
CA ARG A 316 -4.09 12.43 -5.20
C ARG A 316 -3.43 13.71 -4.67
N PRO A 317 -2.56 13.61 -3.66
CA PRO A 317 -1.83 14.77 -3.16
C PRO A 317 -1.09 15.52 -4.28
N PHE A 318 -1.19 16.84 -4.28
CA PHE A 318 -0.50 17.73 -5.23
C PHE A 318 -0.90 17.56 -6.70
N PHE A 319 -2.02 16.90 -6.99
CA PHE A 319 -2.56 16.88 -8.34
C PHE A 319 -3.27 18.20 -8.65
N ILE A 320 -2.82 18.89 -9.68
CA ILE A 320 -3.45 20.09 -10.24
C ILE A 320 -3.63 19.81 -11.72
N ASP A 321 -4.85 19.97 -12.22
CA ASP A 321 -5.13 19.90 -13.64
C ASP A 321 -4.50 21.12 -14.34
N GLU A 322 -3.71 20.91 -15.39
CA GLU A 322 -3.00 21.97 -16.11
C GLU A 322 -3.96 22.99 -16.71
N ASP A 323 -5.14 22.56 -17.15
CA ASP A 323 -6.18 23.45 -17.69
C ASP A 323 -6.84 24.30 -16.58
N VAL A 324 -6.89 23.80 -15.35
CA VAL A 324 -7.40 24.52 -14.19
C VAL A 324 -6.36 25.50 -13.61
N MET A 325 -5.06 25.27 -13.83
CA MET A 325 -3.99 26.19 -13.42
C MET A 325 -4.11 27.59 -14.05
N ASN A 326 -4.58 27.66 -15.28
CA ASN A 326 -4.70 28.92 -16.01
C ASN A 326 -5.89 29.80 -15.55
N HIS A 327 -6.85 29.24 -14.81
CA HIS A 327 -8.09 29.93 -14.43
C HIS A 327 -8.46 29.85 -12.94
N SER A 328 -7.70 29.12 -12.09
CA SER A 328 -8.06 28.96 -10.68
C SER A 328 -6.95 29.34 -9.71
N THR A 329 -7.29 30.21 -8.75
CA THR A 329 -6.42 30.67 -7.64
C THR A 329 -6.30 29.64 -6.51
N GLY A 330 -6.09 28.34 -6.78
CA GLY A 330 -5.98 27.33 -5.71
C GLY A 330 -4.92 26.27 -5.99
N MET A 331 -4.21 25.78 -4.96
CA MET A 331 -3.12 24.81 -5.07
C MET A 331 -3.56 23.35 -5.20
N GLY A 332 -4.85 23.04 -5.40
CA GLY A 332 -5.32 21.67 -5.52
C GLY A 332 -5.25 20.83 -4.23
N LEU A 333 -4.99 21.43 -3.07
CA LEU A 333 -4.82 20.71 -1.80
C LEU A 333 -6.14 20.44 -1.06
N GLY A 334 -7.23 21.17 -1.35
CA GLY A 334 -8.46 21.14 -0.56
C GLY A 334 -9.10 19.75 -0.45
N LEU A 335 -9.29 19.05 -1.57
CA LEU A 335 -9.89 17.70 -1.59
C LEU A 335 -8.95 16.64 -1.01
N ASN A 336 -7.64 16.81 -1.17
CA ASN A 336 -6.65 15.93 -0.55
C ASN A 336 -6.68 16.01 0.98
N ILE A 337 -6.78 17.21 1.51
CA ILE A 337 -6.93 17.43 2.97
C ILE A 337 -8.21 16.77 3.46
N CYS A 338 -9.32 16.96 2.74
CA CYS A 338 -10.58 16.29 3.07
C CYS A 338 -10.40 14.77 3.10
N GLN A 339 -9.76 14.20 2.08
CA GLN A 339 -9.52 12.75 2.03
C GLN A 339 -8.60 12.28 3.16
N SER A 340 -7.53 13.01 3.50
CA SER A 340 -6.63 12.67 4.61
C SER A 340 -7.35 12.70 5.95
N ILE A 341 -8.17 13.71 6.22
CA ILE A 341 -9.01 13.79 7.44
C ILE A 341 -10.03 12.63 7.47
N LEU A 342 -10.69 12.35 6.36
CA LEU A 342 -11.69 11.29 6.27
C LEU A 342 -11.08 9.90 6.42
N ASN A 343 -9.85 9.67 5.94
CA ASN A 343 -9.13 8.42 6.16
C ASN A 343 -8.92 8.14 7.66
N LEU A 344 -8.62 9.16 8.46
CA LEU A 344 -8.51 9.04 9.92
C LEU A 344 -9.87 8.68 10.58
N HIS A 345 -10.98 9.03 9.94
CA HIS A 345 -12.35 8.65 10.34
C HIS A 345 -12.84 7.36 9.67
N GLN A 346 -11.96 6.58 9.02
CA GLN A 346 -12.29 5.37 8.27
C GLN A 346 -13.36 5.61 7.19
N SER A 347 -13.34 6.78 6.58
CA SER A 347 -14.25 7.23 5.54
C SER A 347 -13.48 7.62 4.26
N LYS A 348 -14.23 7.74 3.16
CA LYS A 348 -13.68 8.17 1.86
C LYS A 348 -14.58 9.19 1.22
N LEU A 349 -13.98 10.13 0.50
CA LEU A 349 -14.68 11.04 -0.39
C LEU A 349 -15.19 10.29 -1.62
N LYS A 350 -16.42 10.59 -2.01
CA LYS A 350 -17.03 10.17 -3.27
C LYS A 350 -17.42 11.41 -4.05
N ILE A 351 -17.00 11.50 -5.30
CA ILE A 351 -17.29 12.59 -6.21
C ILE A 351 -18.11 12.03 -7.36
N GLU A 352 -19.27 12.61 -7.62
CA GLU A 352 -20.19 12.18 -8.67
C GLU A 352 -20.68 13.37 -9.47
N ASN A 353 -20.67 13.25 -10.79
CA ASN A 353 -21.38 14.18 -11.67
C ASN A 353 -22.86 13.83 -11.67
N THR A 354 -23.68 14.85 -11.57
CA THR A 354 -25.13 14.77 -11.76
C THR A 354 -25.54 15.45 -13.09
N ASP A 355 -26.81 15.46 -13.41
CA ASP A 355 -27.28 16.13 -14.62
C ASP A 355 -27.09 17.65 -14.57
N GLU A 356 -27.14 18.26 -13.38
CA GLU A 356 -27.08 19.71 -13.19
C GLU A 356 -25.75 20.21 -12.59
N GLY A 357 -24.83 19.32 -12.14
CA GLY A 357 -23.63 19.76 -11.46
C GLY A 357 -22.83 18.63 -10.83
N VAL A 358 -22.22 18.89 -9.69
CA VAL A 358 -21.33 17.97 -8.97
C VAL A 358 -21.84 17.72 -7.55
N CYS A 359 -21.82 16.47 -7.14
CA CYS A 359 -22.10 16.04 -5.77
C CYS A 359 -20.84 15.43 -5.15
N VAL A 360 -20.40 15.96 -4.01
CA VAL A 360 -19.30 15.40 -3.23
C VAL A 360 -19.85 14.88 -1.92
N SER A 361 -19.58 13.62 -1.58
CA SER A 361 -20.13 12.97 -0.40
C SER A 361 -19.11 12.18 0.40
N PHE A 362 -19.38 11.98 1.69
CA PHE A 362 -18.62 11.12 2.60
C PHE A 362 -19.56 10.53 3.66
N ASN A 363 -19.10 9.50 4.38
CA ASN A 363 -19.92 8.86 5.39
C ASN A 363 -19.24 8.85 6.77
N LEU A 364 -20.03 8.94 7.84
CA LEU A 364 -19.56 8.82 9.22
C LEU A 364 -20.44 7.83 9.99
N PRO A 365 -19.91 7.14 11.02
CA PRO A 365 -20.70 6.25 11.86
C PRO A 365 -21.79 7.03 12.58
N ALA A 366 -23.04 6.54 12.54
CA ALA A 366 -24.14 7.09 13.32
C ALA A 366 -23.97 6.73 14.81
N VAL A 367 -24.40 7.63 15.69
CA VAL A 367 -24.44 7.40 17.14
C VAL A 367 -25.88 7.13 17.57
#